data_4614dba6a357dfc586fbc983f6ca4275
#
_entry.id   4614dba6a357dfc586fbc983f6ca4275
#
_cell.length_a   1.000
_cell.length_b   1.000
_cell.length_c   1.000
_cell.angle_alpha   90.00
_cell.angle_beta   90.00
_cell.angle_gamma   90.00
#
_symmetry.space_group_name_H-M   'P 1'
#
loop_
_entity.id
_entity.type
_entity.pdbx_description
1 polymer ?
#
loop_
_entity_poly.entity_id
_entity_poly.type
_entity_poly.pdbx_seq_one_letter_code
_entity_poly.pdbx_strand_id
1 'polypeptide(L)'
;MTDTLADDTVTNDVPEYPMEREPQCPFAPPRQMLDMGHTAPLSRVRIWDGSTPWLITGHEVARTLFSDPRVSVDDRRTGFPHWNEHMLSTVNKRPRSVFTSDAEEHTRFRRMLSKPFTFKRVEGLRPAIQKITDECIDEILAGPQPADVVAKVALPVPTVVISEMLGVPYEDHEFFQHHANVGLARYASAEEGQKGAMSLHKYLIDLVEKKMANPSEDAVSDLAERVNAGEISVKEAAQLGTGLLIAGHETTANMIGIGVLALLENPEQAALLRDSDDPKFIANAAEELMRYLSIIQNGQRRVAIEDIEIGGETIRAGEGIIIDLAPANWDAAAYPRPDELDLTRDAGQQLGFGYGRHQCVGQQLARAELQIVFHTLLRRIPTMRLAIPFDEVPFKHDRLAYGVYELPVTW
;
A
#
# COMPACT_ATOMS: atom_id res chain seq x y z
N MET A 1 8.94 -64.48 -2.03
CA MET A 1 9.60 -63.24 -1.59
C MET A 1 9.28 -62.17 -2.62
N THR A 2 8.24 -61.47 -2.37
CA THR A 2 7.74 -60.37 -3.22
C THR A 2 8.09 -59.05 -2.48
N ASP A 3 9.11 -58.40 -2.98
CA ASP A 3 9.48 -57.06 -2.55
C ASP A 3 8.39 -56.08 -2.98
N THR A 4 7.67 -55.54 -2.03
CA THR A 4 6.77 -54.41 -2.19
C THR A 4 7.62 -53.15 -2.10
N LEU A 5 7.92 -52.56 -3.25
CA LEU A 5 8.41 -51.19 -3.33
C LEU A 5 7.33 -50.25 -2.77
N ALA A 6 7.62 -49.62 -1.66
CA ALA A 6 6.84 -48.54 -1.14
C ALA A 6 6.92 -47.38 -2.15
N ASP A 7 5.77 -47.02 -2.69
CA ASP A 7 5.57 -45.82 -3.51
C ASP A 7 5.59 -44.63 -2.57
N ASP A 8 6.76 -44.01 -2.40
CA ASP A 8 6.93 -42.71 -1.73
C ASP A 8 6.36 -41.65 -2.67
N THR A 9 5.04 -41.57 -2.77
CA THR A 9 4.37 -40.39 -3.29
C THR A 9 4.60 -39.25 -2.30
N VAL A 10 5.65 -38.47 -2.49
CA VAL A 10 5.76 -37.10 -1.95
C VAL A 10 4.57 -36.35 -2.53
N THR A 11 3.49 -36.26 -1.78
CA THR A 11 2.41 -35.29 -2.05
C THR A 11 3.05 -33.92 -1.88
N ASN A 12 3.46 -33.30 -3.01
CA ASN A 12 3.82 -31.88 -3.05
C ASN A 12 2.54 -31.10 -2.70
N ASP A 13 2.33 -30.92 -1.40
CA ASP A 13 1.18 -30.16 -0.88
C ASP A 13 1.48 -28.69 -1.17
N VAL A 14 0.80 -28.15 -2.20
CA VAL A 14 0.96 -26.76 -2.61
C VAL A 14 0.42 -25.87 -1.48
N PRO A 15 1.24 -24.99 -0.87
CA PRO A 15 0.82 -24.19 0.28
C PRO A 15 -0.38 -23.31 -0.02
N GLU A 16 -1.25 -23.13 0.97
CA GLU A 16 -2.38 -22.21 0.89
C GLU A 16 -1.91 -20.73 0.96
N TYR A 17 -2.61 -19.85 0.24
CA TYR A 17 -2.34 -18.43 0.22
C TYR A 17 -3.65 -17.63 0.29
N PRO A 18 -3.74 -16.53 1.06
CA PRO A 18 -2.65 -15.84 1.75
C PRO A 18 -2.19 -16.56 3.02
N MET A 19 -0.92 -16.31 3.39
CA MET A 19 -0.30 -16.77 4.63
C MET A 19 -0.40 -15.68 5.70
N GLU A 20 -0.54 -16.05 6.97
CA GLU A 20 -0.65 -15.11 8.08
C GLU A 20 0.73 -14.76 8.66
N ARG A 21 0.89 -13.50 9.11
CA ARG A 21 2.06 -13.07 9.87
C ARG A 21 2.01 -13.68 11.27
N GLU A 22 3.17 -14.03 11.80
CA GLU A 22 3.24 -14.58 13.15
C GLU A 22 3.04 -13.48 14.20
N PRO A 23 2.20 -13.70 15.23
CA PRO A 23 1.95 -12.69 16.28
C PRO A 23 3.22 -12.25 17.02
N GLN A 24 4.22 -13.14 17.14
CA GLN A 24 5.48 -12.84 17.82
C GLN A 24 6.44 -12.00 16.96
N CYS A 25 6.23 -11.95 15.65
CA CYS A 25 7.07 -11.21 14.70
C CYS A 25 6.20 -10.40 13.73
N PRO A 26 5.39 -9.45 14.22
CA PRO A 26 4.38 -8.79 13.39
C PRO A 26 4.96 -7.90 12.29
N PHE A 27 6.22 -7.48 12.39
CA PHE A 27 6.90 -6.73 11.32
C PHE A 27 7.39 -7.64 10.18
N ALA A 28 7.70 -8.90 10.49
CA ALA A 28 8.20 -9.85 9.51
C ALA A 28 7.12 -10.30 8.52
N PRO A 29 7.47 -10.61 7.26
CA PRO A 29 6.61 -11.41 6.39
C PRO A 29 6.30 -12.78 7.03
N PRO A 30 5.23 -13.46 6.62
CA PRO A 30 4.95 -14.82 7.06
C PRO A 30 6.18 -15.72 6.89
N ARG A 31 6.55 -16.45 7.95
CA ARG A 31 7.76 -17.29 7.96
C ARG A 31 7.77 -18.30 6.82
N GLN A 32 6.62 -18.91 6.54
CA GLN A 32 6.49 -19.87 5.44
C GLN A 32 6.86 -19.24 4.08
N MET A 33 6.52 -17.96 3.84
CA MET A 33 6.93 -17.27 2.61
C MET A 33 8.45 -17.02 2.56
N LEU A 34 9.07 -16.69 3.70
CA LEU A 34 10.52 -16.50 3.78
C LEU A 34 11.25 -17.82 3.50
N ASP A 35 10.78 -18.92 4.11
CA ASP A 35 11.36 -20.26 3.89
C ASP A 35 11.22 -20.70 2.41
N MET A 36 10.08 -20.42 1.78
CA MET A 36 9.88 -20.63 0.34
C MET A 36 10.84 -19.76 -0.49
N GLY A 37 10.97 -18.48 -0.15
CA GLY A 37 11.88 -17.55 -0.84
C GLY A 37 13.36 -17.92 -0.73
N HIS A 38 13.78 -18.49 0.39
CA HIS A 38 15.13 -19.04 0.56
C HIS A 38 15.39 -20.26 -0.35
N THR A 39 14.35 -21.01 -0.71
CA THR A 39 14.46 -22.19 -1.57
C THR A 39 14.40 -21.81 -3.05
N ALA A 40 13.46 -20.96 -3.43
CA ALA A 40 13.27 -20.50 -4.80
C ALA A 40 12.59 -19.11 -4.82
N PRO A 41 12.97 -18.21 -5.74
CA PRO A 41 12.42 -16.85 -5.82
C PRO A 41 10.97 -16.82 -6.34
N LEU A 42 10.45 -17.94 -6.82
CA LEU A 42 9.06 -18.15 -7.23
C LEU A 42 8.64 -19.60 -6.93
N SER A 43 7.38 -19.78 -6.51
CA SER A 43 6.82 -21.08 -6.13
C SER A 43 5.31 -21.10 -6.41
N ARG A 44 4.70 -22.29 -6.44
CA ARG A 44 3.24 -22.40 -6.55
C ARG A 44 2.59 -22.25 -5.19
N VAL A 45 1.43 -21.59 -5.16
CA VAL A 45 0.55 -21.51 -3.99
C VAL A 45 -0.90 -21.77 -4.41
N ARG A 46 -1.72 -22.28 -3.51
CA ARG A 46 -3.15 -22.49 -3.73
C ARG A 46 -3.94 -21.32 -3.20
N ILE A 47 -4.91 -20.80 -3.96
CA ILE A 47 -5.81 -19.76 -3.51
C ILE A 47 -7.24 -20.27 -3.33
N TRP A 48 -8.12 -19.42 -2.83
CA TRP A 48 -9.51 -19.71 -2.40
C TRP A 48 -10.37 -20.52 -3.41
N ASP A 49 -10.13 -20.40 -4.72
CA ASP A 49 -10.86 -21.11 -5.79
C ASP A 49 -10.20 -22.43 -6.20
N GLY A 50 -9.14 -22.84 -5.51
CA GLY A 50 -8.37 -24.05 -5.78
C GLY A 50 -7.32 -23.89 -6.89
N SER A 51 -7.26 -22.75 -7.57
CA SER A 51 -6.21 -22.49 -8.57
C SER A 51 -4.83 -22.32 -7.91
N THR A 52 -3.77 -22.56 -8.71
CA THR A 52 -2.39 -22.56 -8.20
C THR A 52 -1.50 -21.55 -8.94
N PRO A 53 -1.70 -20.24 -8.74
CA PRO A 53 -0.85 -19.21 -9.32
C PRO A 53 0.60 -19.30 -8.79
N TRP A 54 1.50 -18.61 -9.47
CA TRP A 54 2.86 -18.39 -9.04
C TRP A 54 2.92 -17.32 -7.95
N LEU A 55 3.54 -17.63 -6.81
CA LEU A 55 3.93 -16.65 -5.78
C LEU A 55 5.37 -16.24 -6.01
N ILE A 56 5.62 -14.94 -6.15
CA ILE A 56 6.93 -14.35 -6.34
C ILE A 56 7.39 -13.73 -5.03
N THR A 57 8.52 -14.21 -4.52
CA THR A 57 9.15 -13.79 -3.26
C THR A 57 10.54 -13.19 -3.45
N GLY A 58 11.19 -13.44 -4.59
CA GLY A 58 12.50 -12.88 -4.91
C GLY A 58 12.44 -11.47 -5.45
N HIS A 59 13.30 -10.58 -4.96
CA HIS A 59 13.34 -9.16 -5.29
C HIS A 59 13.61 -8.89 -6.79
N GLU A 60 14.63 -9.52 -7.37
CA GLU A 60 14.99 -9.31 -8.78
C GLU A 60 13.92 -9.86 -9.73
N VAL A 61 13.38 -11.04 -9.41
CA VAL A 61 12.28 -11.66 -10.17
C VAL A 61 11.04 -10.77 -10.13
N ALA A 62 10.70 -10.22 -8.97
CA ALA A 62 9.59 -9.27 -8.82
C ALA A 62 9.78 -8.02 -9.69
N ARG A 63 10.96 -7.40 -9.67
CA ARG A 63 11.28 -6.23 -10.52
C ARG A 63 11.18 -6.53 -11.99
N THR A 64 11.68 -7.68 -12.41
CA THR A 64 11.63 -8.13 -13.82
C THR A 64 10.17 -8.28 -14.26
N LEU A 65 9.35 -9.00 -13.49
CA LEU A 65 7.94 -9.22 -13.83
C LEU A 65 7.11 -7.94 -13.79
N PHE A 66 7.39 -7.01 -12.88
CA PHE A 66 6.71 -5.70 -12.87
C PHE A 66 6.98 -4.86 -14.14
N SER A 67 8.09 -5.09 -14.81
CA SER A 67 8.49 -4.36 -16.02
C SER A 67 8.18 -5.11 -17.30
N ASP A 68 7.86 -6.41 -17.22
CA ASP A 68 7.64 -7.26 -18.38
C ASP A 68 6.28 -6.94 -19.04
N PRO A 69 6.24 -6.56 -20.32
CA PRO A 69 5.00 -6.25 -21.02
C PRO A 69 4.08 -7.47 -21.20
N ARG A 70 4.59 -8.69 -21.02
CA ARG A 70 3.82 -9.94 -21.05
C ARG A 70 3.08 -10.21 -19.72
N VAL A 71 3.27 -9.38 -18.70
CA VAL A 71 2.60 -9.46 -17.42
C VAL A 71 1.47 -8.44 -17.36
N SER A 72 0.23 -8.90 -17.37
CA SER A 72 -0.98 -8.09 -17.41
C SER A 72 -1.58 -7.86 -16.02
N VAL A 73 -2.14 -6.66 -15.80
CA VAL A 73 -2.96 -6.31 -14.63
C VAL A 73 -4.46 -6.44 -14.91
N ASP A 74 -4.86 -6.75 -16.14
CA ASP A 74 -6.27 -6.84 -16.53
C ASP A 74 -6.95 -8.02 -15.84
N ASP A 75 -7.71 -7.72 -14.81
CA ASP A 75 -8.42 -8.67 -13.95
C ASP A 75 -9.57 -9.42 -14.67
N ARG A 76 -9.87 -9.08 -15.93
CA ARG A 76 -10.86 -9.78 -16.78
C ARG A 76 -10.25 -10.93 -17.56
N ARG A 77 -8.93 -11.06 -17.57
CA ARG A 77 -8.26 -12.16 -18.28
C ARG A 77 -8.41 -13.47 -17.55
N THR A 78 -8.61 -14.52 -18.31
CA THR A 78 -8.63 -15.90 -17.79
C THR A 78 -7.30 -16.19 -17.07
N GLY A 79 -7.38 -16.83 -15.90
CA GLY A 79 -6.22 -17.16 -15.08
C GLY A 79 -5.75 -16.03 -14.14
N PHE A 80 -6.38 -14.84 -14.19
CA PHE A 80 -6.08 -13.80 -13.22
C PHE A 80 -6.48 -14.28 -11.80
N PRO A 81 -5.56 -14.24 -10.82
CA PRO A 81 -5.79 -14.81 -9.50
C PRO A 81 -6.58 -13.83 -8.61
N HIS A 82 -7.92 -13.85 -8.67
CA HIS A 82 -8.77 -12.95 -7.90
C HIS A 82 -8.61 -13.14 -6.39
N TRP A 83 -8.89 -12.08 -5.60
CA TRP A 83 -8.77 -12.09 -4.15
C TRP A 83 -9.84 -12.94 -3.46
N ASN A 84 -11.05 -12.97 -4.05
CA ASN A 84 -12.21 -13.67 -3.54
C ASN A 84 -13.28 -13.83 -4.63
N GLU A 85 -14.32 -14.62 -4.33
CA GLU A 85 -15.44 -14.88 -5.22
C GLU A 85 -16.21 -13.61 -5.61
N HIS A 86 -16.37 -12.66 -4.67
CA HIS A 86 -17.07 -11.39 -4.95
C HIS A 86 -16.34 -10.59 -6.03
N MET A 87 -15.02 -10.47 -5.94
CA MET A 87 -14.25 -9.74 -6.95
C MET A 87 -14.31 -10.42 -8.32
N LEU A 88 -14.28 -11.74 -8.38
CA LEU A 88 -14.46 -12.49 -9.62
C LEU A 88 -15.87 -12.27 -10.20
N SER A 89 -16.93 -12.41 -9.40
CA SER A 89 -18.33 -12.31 -9.88
C SER A 89 -18.70 -10.89 -10.34
N THR A 90 -17.98 -9.86 -9.90
CA THR A 90 -18.23 -8.45 -10.23
C THR A 90 -17.27 -7.86 -11.27
N VAL A 91 -16.23 -8.61 -11.69
CA VAL A 91 -15.13 -8.10 -12.53
C VAL A 91 -15.61 -7.41 -13.81
N ASN A 92 -16.58 -8.01 -14.51
CA ASN A 92 -17.14 -7.46 -15.76
C ASN A 92 -18.15 -6.32 -15.54
N LYS A 93 -18.60 -6.09 -14.30
CA LYS A 93 -19.52 -5.00 -13.94
C LYS A 93 -18.80 -3.74 -13.49
N ARG A 94 -17.53 -3.89 -13.09
CA ARG A 94 -16.70 -2.75 -12.65
C ARG A 94 -16.11 -2.04 -13.87
N PRO A 95 -16.10 -0.69 -13.87
CA PRO A 95 -15.39 0.05 -14.92
C PRO A 95 -13.88 -0.20 -14.83
N ARG A 96 -13.17 -0.01 -15.93
CA ARG A 96 -11.70 -0.04 -15.94
C ARG A 96 -11.12 1.14 -15.16
N SER A 97 -9.94 0.94 -14.62
CA SER A 97 -9.22 1.94 -13.83
C SER A 97 -7.72 1.89 -14.13
N VAL A 98 -6.98 2.84 -13.61
CA VAL A 98 -5.52 2.83 -13.67
C VAL A 98 -4.90 1.56 -13.07
N PHE A 99 -5.60 0.87 -12.16
CA PHE A 99 -5.13 -0.34 -11.49
C PHE A 99 -5.39 -1.63 -12.28
N THR A 100 -6.35 -1.60 -13.21
CA THR A 100 -6.83 -2.78 -13.94
C THR A 100 -6.69 -2.64 -15.45
N SER A 101 -5.95 -1.65 -15.92
CA SER A 101 -5.73 -1.38 -17.34
C SER A 101 -4.27 -1.58 -17.72
N ASP A 102 -4.04 -2.13 -18.91
CA ASP A 102 -2.72 -2.31 -19.51
C ASP A 102 -2.42 -1.25 -20.59
N ALA A 103 -1.16 -1.23 -21.04
CA ALA A 103 -0.69 -0.54 -22.24
C ALA A 103 -1.20 0.91 -22.40
N GLU A 104 -1.90 1.19 -23.51
CA GLU A 104 -2.35 2.54 -23.88
C GLU A 104 -3.43 3.08 -22.92
N GLU A 105 -4.35 2.23 -22.49
CA GLU A 105 -5.43 2.62 -21.58
C GLU A 105 -4.86 3.03 -20.21
N HIS A 106 -3.92 2.24 -19.67
CA HIS A 106 -3.19 2.63 -18.46
C HIS A 106 -2.45 3.95 -18.65
N THR A 107 -1.74 4.13 -19.79
CA THR A 107 -1.01 5.36 -20.07
C THR A 107 -1.94 6.57 -20.12
N ARG A 108 -3.15 6.41 -20.69
CA ARG A 108 -4.19 7.45 -20.69
C ARG A 108 -4.58 7.85 -19.27
N PHE A 109 -4.97 6.89 -18.41
CA PHE A 109 -5.34 7.17 -17.03
C PHE A 109 -4.16 7.76 -16.23
N ARG A 110 -2.97 7.17 -16.37
CA ARG A 110 -1.77 7.62 -15.65
C ARG A 110 -1.44 9.08 -15.93
N ARG A 111 -1.54 9.50 -17.20
CA ARG A 111 -1.31 10.90 -17.61
C ARG A 111 -2.30 11.85 -16.96
N MET A 112 -3.55 11.45 -16.78
CA MET A 112 -4.58 12.27 -16.14
C MET A 112 -4.28 12.48 -14.64
N LEU A 113 -3.70 11.49 -13.98
CA LEU A 113 -3.43 11.50 -12.56
C LEU A 113 -2.03 12.05 -12.19
N SER A 114 -1.11 12.19 -13.14
CA SER A 114 0.29 12.49 -12.81
C SER A 114 0.55 13.95 -12.44
N LYS A 115 -0.26 14.90 -12.92
CA LYS A 115 -0.01 16.35 -12.73
C LYS A 115 0.02 16.77 -11.26
N PRO A 116 -0.93 16.32 -10.39
CA PRO A 116 -0.92 16.63 -8.96
C PRO A 116 0.28 16.04 -8.20
N PHE A 117 0.85 14.92 -8.67
CA PHE A 117 1.92 14.17 -8.01
C PHE A 117 3.32 14.43 -8.58
N THR A 118 3.48 15.49 -9.39
CA THR A 118 4.82 15.89 -9.84
C THR A 118 5.68 16.32 -8.66
N PHE A 119 6.99 16.04 -8.73
CA PHE A 119 7.96 16.41 -7.70
C PHE A 119 7.83 17.88 -7.28
N LYS A 120 7.77 18.82 -8.24
CA LYS A 120 7.62 20.25 -7.95
C LYS A 120 6.36 20.57 -7.14
N ARG A 121 5.23 19.90 -7.46
CA ARG A 121 3.97 20.16 -6.77
C ARG A 121 3.99 19.60 -5.35
N VAL A 122 4.52 18.41 -5.17
CA VAL A 122 4.68 17.78 -3.85
C VAL A 122 5.66 18.55 -2.97
N GLU A 123 6.79 19.00 -3.50
CA GLU A 123 7.71 19.86 -2.72
C GLU A 123 7.03 21.18 -2.27
N GLY A 124 6.13 21.71 -3.08
CA GLY A 124 5.33 22.87 -2.70
C GLY A 124 4.33 22.59 -1.55
N LEU A 125 3.95 21.32 -1.33
CA LEU A 125 3.06 20.91 -0.23
C LEU A 125 3.80 20.68 1.09
N ARG A 126 5.14 20.53 1.10
CA ARG A 126 5.90 20.24 2.33
C ARG A 126 5.61 21.21 3.49
N PRO A 127 5.53 22.54 3.28
CA PRO A 127 5.19 23.47 4.37
C PRO A 127 3.78 23.23 4.95
N ALA A 128 2.81 22.86 4.11
CA ALA A 128 1.45 22.53 4.56
C ALA A 128 1.44 21.19 5.33
N ILE A 129 2.13 20.16 4.82
CA ILE A 129 2.28 18.87 5.51
C ILE A 129 2.95 19.09 6.89
N GLN A 130 4.00 19.89 6.97
CA GLN A 130 4.67 20.22 8.23
C GLN A 130 3.71 20.88 9.20
N LYS A 131 2.95 21.88 8.75
CA LYS A 131 1.98 22.60 9.59
C LYS A 131 0.91 21.65 10.14
N ILE A 132 0.31 20.81 9.28
CA ILE A 132 -0.70 19.81 9.68
C ILE A 132 -0.11 18.85 10.70
N THR A 133 1.12 18.36 10.47
CA THR A 133 1.83 17.48 11.40
C THR A 133 2.05 18.15 12.76
N ASP A 134 2.49 19.40 12.76
CA ASP A 134 2.71 20.17 13.98
C ASP A 134 1.41 20.39 14.77
N GLU A 135 0.31 20.73 14.11
CA GLU A 135 -1.01 20.90 14.71
C GLU A 135 -1.51 19.59 15.36
N CYS A 136 -1.36 18.45 14.67
CA CYS A 136 -1.70 17.14 15.23
C CYS A 136 -0.87 16.80 16.48
N ILE A 137 0.43 17.12 16.46
CA ILE A 137 1.33 16.88 17.60
C ILE A 137 1.00 17.84 18.75
N ASP A 138 0.65 19.09 18.49
CA ASP A 138 0.19 20.05 19.50
C ASP A 138 -1.06 19.54 20.22
N GLU A 139 -2.02 18.96 19.48
CA GLU A 139 -3.19 18.33 20.09
C GLU A 139 -2.84 17.14 20.99
N ILE A 140 -1.90 16.29 20.59
CA ILE A 140 -1.42 15.19 21.43
C ILE A 140 -0.82 15.74 22.73
N LEU A 141 0.08 16.72 22.63
CA LEU A 141 0.80 17.29 23.77
C LEU A 141 -0.12 18.05 24.73
N ALA A 142 -1.20 18.63 24.23
CA ALA A 142 -2.20 19.32 25.05
C ALA A 142 -3.24 18.36 25.67
N GLY A 143 -3.32 17.13 25.17
CA GLY A 143 -4.31 16.14 25.57
C GLY A 143 -3.89 15.28 26.78
N PRO A 144 -4.78 14.38 27.21
CA PRO A 144 -4.46 13.40 28.25
C PRO A 144 -3.52 12.31 27.74
N GLN A 145 -2.80 11.68 28.67
CA GLN A 145 -2.02 10.47 28.42
C GLN A 145 -2.76 9.24 29.04
N PRO A 146 -2.69 8.06 28.41
CA PRO A 146 -2.06 7.82 27.11
C PRO A 146 -2.85 8.46 25.95
N ALA A 147 -2.14 8.77 24.85
CA ALA A 147 -2.74 9.27 23.62
C ALA A 147 -2.56 8.27 22.47
N ASP A 148 -3.56 8.14 21.61
CA ASP A 148 -3.49 7.25 20.45
C ASP A 148 -2.90 7.98 19.24
N VAL A 149 -1.68 7.60 18.84
CA VAL A 149 -0.98 8.15 17.68
C VAL A 149 -1.73 7.87 16.38
N VAL A 150 -2.44 6.74 16.26
CA VAL A 150 -3.19 6.41 15.06
C VAL A 150 -4.33 7.41 14.87
N ALA A 151 -5.14 7.62 15.91
CA ALA A 151 -6.28 8.52 15.85
C ALA A 151 -5.88 10.00 15.74
N LYS A 152 -4.74 10.39 16.33
CA LYS A 152 -4.35 11.80 16.48
C LYS A 152 -3.33 12.30 15.44
N VAL A 153 -2.56 11.41 14.81
CA VAL A 153 -1.53 11.79 13.83
C VAL A 153 -1.65 10.96 12.55
N ALA A 154 -1.60 9.62 12.68
CA ALA A 154 -1.46 8.76 11.51
C ALA A 154 -2.66 8.83 10.55
N LEU A 155 -3.87 8.95 11.05
CA LEU A 155 -5.08 9.12 10.25
C LEU A 155 -5.29 10.59 9.81
N PRO A 156 -5.21 11.60 10.70
CA PRO A 156 -5.49 12.98 10.30
C PRO A 156 -4.53 13.54 9.25
N VAL A 157 -3.21 13.34 9.40
CA VAL A 157 -2.23 13.94 8.49
C VAL A 157 -2.50 13.58 7.03
N PRO A 158 -2.50 12.30 6.61
CA PRO A 158 -2.74 11.96 5.19
C PRO A 158 -4.17 12.28 4.74
N THR A 159 -5.16 12.26 5.66
CA THR A 159 -6.54 12.63 5.31
C THR A 159 -6.63 14.08 4.88
N VAL A 160 -6.06 15.00 5.66
CA VAL A 160 -6.08 16.42 5.35
C VAL A 160 -5.29 16.70 4.08
N VAL A 161 -4.08 16.13 3.98
CA VAL A 161 -3.19 16.34 2.82
C VAL A 161 -3.84 15.86 1.52
N ILE A 162 -4.42 14.65 1.48
CA ILE A 162 -5.07 14.16 0.26
C ILE A 162 -6.34 14.92 -0.06
N SER A 163 -7.11 15.35 0.95
CA SER A 163 -8.32 16.15 0.76
C SER A 163 -8.01 17.50 0.17
N GLU A 164 -7.02 18.22 0.69
CA GLU A 164 -6.55 19.49 0.13
C GLU A 164 -6.05 19.32 -1.32
N MET A 165 -5.24 18.29 -1.58
CA MET A 165 -4.73 18.03 -2.93
C MET A 165 -5.83 17.70 -3.94
N LEU A 166 -6.90 17.02 -3.51
CA LEU A 166 -8.05 16.71 -4.35
C LEU A 166 -9.04 17.87 -4.48
N GLY A 167 -8.94 18.89 -3.62
CA GLY A 167 -9.88 19.99 -3.55
C GLY A 167 -11.21 19.62 -2.88
N VAL A 168 -11.15 18.63 -1.98
CA VAL A 168 -12.26 18.20 -1.11
C VAL A 168 -12.27 19.11 0.12
N PRO A 169 -13.43 19.65 0.52
CA PRO A 169 -13.54 20.40 1.76
C PRO A 169 -13.15 19.59 3.00
N TYR A 170 -12.41 20.22 3.90
CA TYR A 170 -11.94 19.56 5.13
C TYR A 170 -13.06 19.04 6.02
N GLU A 171 -14.18 19.78 6.08
CA GLU A 171 -15.38 19.40 6.84
C GLU A 171 -15.96 18.05 6.42
N ASP A 172 -15.62 17.56 5.22
CA ASP A 172 -16.09 16.27 4.71
C ASP A 172 -15.16 15.08 5.08
N HIS A 173 -14.06 15.31 5.82
CA HIS A 173 -13.07 14.27 6.11
C HIS A 173 -13.61 13.08 6.90
N GLU A 174 -14.51 13.29 7.88
CA GLU A 174 -15.15 12.21 8.64
C GLU A 174 -16.00 11.30 7.75
N PHE A 175 -16.73 11.91 6.80
CA PHE A 175 -17.48 11.18 5.80
C PHE A 175 -16.55 10.27 4.98
N PHE A 176 -15.40 10.78 4.56
CA PHE A 176 -14.42 10.02 3.78
C PHE A 176 -13.78 8.90 4.57
N GLN A 177 -13.30 9.17 5.78
CA GLN A 177 -12.71 8.15 6.65
C GLN A 177 -13.67 6.98 6.87
N HIS A 178 -14.92 7.28 7.19
CA HIS A 178 -15.92 6.24 7.41
C HIS A 178 -16.12 5.35 6.17
N HIS A 179 -16.35 5.94 5.01
CA HIS A 179 -16.66 5.19 3.80
C HIS A 179 -15.43 4.50 3.19
N ALA A 180 -14.22 5.07 3.31
CA ALA A 180 -12.98 4.45 2.89
C ALA A 180 -12.66 3.23 3.76
N ASN A 181 -12.78 3.34 5.09
CA ASN A 181 -12.54 2.24 6.02
C ASN A 181 -13.46 1.04 5.77
N VAL A 182 -14.74 1.28 5.46
CA VAL A 182 -15.68 0.21 5.11
C VAL A 182 -15.29 -0.47 3.80
N GLY A 183 -14.85 0.30 2.79
CA GLY A 183 -14.47 -0.23 1.47
C GLY A 183 -13.21 -1.11 1.47
N LEU A 184 -12.30 -0.91 2.43
CA LEU A 184 -11.01 -1.60 2.54
C LEU A 184 -10.99 -2.69 3.62
N ALA A 185 -12.10 -2.90 4.35
CA ALA A 185 -12.21 -3.96 5.33
C ALA A 185 -12.19 -5.34 4.67
N ARG A 186 -11.25 -6.21 5.07
CA ARG A 186 -11.13 -7.59 4.54
C ARG A 186 -12.40 -8.42 4.77
N TYR A 187 -13.10 -8.16 5.87
CA TYR A 187 -14.31 -8.87 6.32
C TYR A 187 -15.58 -8.02 6.32
N ALA A 188 -15.57 -6.81 5.71
CA ALA A 188 -16.82 -6.08 5.51
C ALA A 188 -17.75 -6.94 4.65
N SER A 189 -19.03 -6.97 4.98
CA SER A 189 -20.00 -7.60 4.09
C SER A 189 -19.94 -6.92 2.71
N ALA A 190 -20.19 -7.70 1.66
CA ALA A 190 -20.21 -7.18 0.29
C ALA A 190 -21.17 -5.98 0.15
N GLU A 191 -22.26 -5.96 0.92
CA GLU A 191 -23.26 -4.89 0.93
C GLU A 191 -22.71 -3.61 1.57
N GLU A 192 -22.00 -3.71 2.70
CA GLU A 192 -21.41 -2.53 3.38
C GLU A 192 -20.30 -1.92 2.53
N GLY A 193 -19.38 -2.75 2.00
CA GLY A 193 -18.32 -2.28 1.09
C GLY A 193 -18.89 -1.59 -0.16
N GLN A 194 -19.95 -2.17 -0.75
CA GLN A 194 -20.62 -1.57 -1.90
C GLN A 194 -21.29 -0.24 -1.56
N LYS A 195 -21.98 -0.14 -0.42
CA LYS A 195 -22.59 1.12 0.04
C LYS A 195 -21.55 2.22 0.26
N GLY A 196 -20.41 1.89 0.93
CA GLY A 196 -19.31 2.83 1.14
C GLY A 196 -18.74 3.35 -0.18
N ALA A 197 -18.41 2.44 -1.10
CA ALA A 197 -17.89 2.80 -2.42
C ALA A 197 -18.87 3.63 -3.25
N MET A 198 -20.16 3.31 -3.22
CA MET A 198 -21.21 4.08 -3.92
C MET A 198 -21.38 5.48 -3.33
N SER A 199 -21.32 5.64 -2.00
CA SER A 199 -21.42 6.94 -1.34
C SER A 199 -20.27 7.86 -1.72
N LEU A 200 -19.02 7.34 -1.69
CA LEU A 200 -17.84 8.08 -2.13
C LEU A 200 -17.93 8.45 -3.62
N HIS A 201 -18.32 7.51 -4.46
CA HIS A 201 -18.44 7.76 -5.89
C HIS A 201 -19.48 8.84 -6.21
N LYS A 202 -20.64 8.81 -5.54
CA LYS A 202 -21.66 9.84 -5.69
C LYS A 202 -21.14 11.22 -5.26
N TYR A 203 -20.49 11.31 -4.10
CA TYR A 203 -19.90 12.55 -3.63
C TYR A 203 -18.91 13.13 -4.64
N LEU A 204 -18.03 12.27 -5.20
CA LEU A 204 -17.05 12.70 -6.20
C LEU A 204 -17.72 13.14 -7.52
N ILE A 205 -18.86 12.56 -7.93
CA ILE A 205 -19.66 13.07 -9.06
C ILE A 205 -20.08 14.50 -8.79
N ASP A 206 -20.72 14.74 -7.64
CA ASP A 206 -21.20 16.06 -7.25
C ASP A 206 -20.06 17.09 -7.15
N LEU A 207 -18.89 16.66 -6.66
CA LEU A 207 -17.69 17.51 -6.60
C LEU A 207 -17.14 17.84 -7.98
N VAL A 208 -17.01 16.86 -8.89
CA VAL A 208 -16.57 17.09 -10.28
C VAL A 208 -17.48 18.08 -10.97
N GLU A 209 -18.81 17.94 -10.85
CA GLU A 209 -19.79 18.87 -11.44
C GLU A 209 -19.64 20.30 -10.89
N LYS A 210 -19.41 20.46 -9.59
CA LYS A 210 -19.10 21.75 -8.98
C LYS A 210 -17.81 22.36 -9.54
N LYS A 211 -16.76 21.57 -9.68
CA LYS A 211 -15.47 22.01 -10.22
C LYS A 211 -15.49 22.30 -11.71
N MET A 212 -16.37 21.67 -12.50
CA MET A 212 -16.62 22.03 -13.90
C MET A 212 -17.11 23.47 -14.06
N ALA A 213 -17.92 23.94 -13.11
CA ALA A 213 -18.43 25.32 -13.10
C ALA A 213 -17.48 26.31 -12.42
N ASN A 214 -16.77 25.88 -11.38
CA ASN A 214 -15.89 26.72 -10.55
C ASN A 214 -14.57 25.98 -10.27
N PRO A 215 -13.63 25.93 -11.22
CA PRO A 215 -12.35 25.24 -11.05
C PRO A 215 -11.46 25.97 -10.03
N SER A 216 -10.60 25.21 -9.35
CA SER A 216 -9.53 25.69 -8.47
C SER A 216 -8.22 24.95 -8.76
N GLU A 217 -7.16 25.25 -8.00
CA GLU A 217 -5.86 24.59 -8.21
C GLU A 217 -5.80 23.24 -7.47
N ASP A 218 -6.60 22.25 -7.89
CA ASP A 218 -6.65 20.92 -7.29
C ASP A 218 -6.82 19.81 -8.35
N ALA A 219 -6.67 18.55 -7.90
CA ALA A 219 -6.70 17.41 -8.80
C ALA A 219 -8.09 17.13 -9.41
N VAL A 220 -9.18 17.41 -8.67
CA VAL A 220 -10.54 17.22 -9.19
C VAL A 220 -10.86 18.29 -10.22
N SER A 221 -10.36 19.52 -10.06
CA SER A 221 -10.47 20.58 -11.08
C SER A 221 -9.70 20.21 -12.36
N ASP A 222 -8.49 19.63 -12.25
CA ASP A 222 -7.75 19.10 -13.41
C ASP A 222 -8.55 18.01 -14.17
N LEU A 223 -9.27 17.16 -13.44
CA LEU A 223 -10.17 16.16 -14.04
C LEU A 223 -11.42 16.80 -14.67
N ALA A 224 -12.00 17.80 -13.99
CA ALA A 224 -13.18 18.53 -14.47
C ALA A 224 -12.89 19.31 -15.77
N GLU A 225 -11.69 19.88 -15.92
CA GLU A 225 -11.24 20.48 -17.18
C GLU A 225 -11.24 19.47 -18.33
N ARG A 226 -10.82 18.21 -18.08
CA ARG A 226 -10.86 17.15 -19.10
C ARG A 226 -12.28 16.70 -19.44
N VAL A 227 -13.19 16.74 -18.46
CA VAL A 227 -14.62 16.51 -18.73
C VAL A 227 -15.17 17.60 -19.63
N ASN A 228 -14.86 18.87 -19.36
CA ASN A 228 -15.28 20.00 -20.19
C ASN A 228 -14.67 19.92 -21.60
N ALA A 229 -13.47 19.35 -21.76
CA ALA A 229 -12.84 19.11 -23.05
C ALA A 229 -13.38 17.86 -23.79
N GLY A 230 -14.28 17.07 -23.16
CA GLY A 230 -14.85 15.85 -23.74
C GLY A 230 -13.87 14.65 -23.79
N GLU A 231 -12.76 14.69 -23.03
CA GLU A 231 -11.76 13.63 -22.98
C GLU A 231 -12.22 12.44 -22.12
N ILE A 232 -12.97 12.71 -21.05
CA ILE A 232 -13.54 11.73 -20.12
C ILE A 232 -14.95 12.15 -19.68
N SER A 233 -15.74 11.19 -19.21
CA SER A 233 -17.06 11.46 -18.60
C SER A 233 -16.91 11.90 -17.13
N VAL A 234 -17.94 12.55 -16.58
CA VAL A 234 -18.04 12.89 -15.14
C VAL A 234 -17.86 11.63 -14.27
N LYS A 235 -18.42 10.49 -14.69
CA LYS A 235 -18.29 9.22 -13.95
C LYS A 235 -16.85 8.69 -13.94
N GLU A 236 -16.14 8.77 -15.04
CA GLU A 236 -14.71 8.39 -15.10
C GLU A 236 -13.86 9.32 -14.23
N ALA A 237 -14.10 10.64 -14.28
CA ALA A 237 -13.43 11.61 -13.42
C ALA A 237 -13.67 11.32 -11.93
N ALA A 238 -14.93 11.09 -11.54
CA ALA A 238 -15.29 10.74 -10.16
C ALA A 238 -14.64 9.43 -9.70
N GLN A 239 -14.57 8.43 -10.58
CA GLN A 239 -13.91 7.16 -10.26
C GLN A 239 -12.39 7.32 -10.05
N LEU A 240 -11.73 8.11 -10.89
CA LEU A 240 -10.31 8.42 -10.73
C LEU A 240 -10.06 9.16 -9.40
N GLY A 241 -10.89 10.16 -9.08
CA GLY A 241 -10.83 10.89 -7.80
C GLY A 241 -11.06 9.98 -6.59
N THR A 242 -12.08 9.09 -6.65
CA THR A 242 -12.35 8.09 -5.60
C THR A 242 -11.15 7.16 -5.40
N GLY A 243 -10.53 6.69 -6.49
CA GLY A 243 -9.36 5.83 -6.42
C GLY A 243 -8.17 6.51 -5.75
N LEU A 244 -7.90 7.78 -6.07
CA LEU A 244 -6.83 8.56 -5.44
C LEU A 244 -7.07 8.77 -3.95
N LEU A 245 -8.31 9.11 -3.58
CA LEU A 245 -8.68 9.35 -2.19
C LEU A 245 -8.46 8.09 -1.33
N ILE A 246 -9.02 6.95 -1.75
CA ILE A 246 -8.88 5.69 -1.02
C ILE A 246 -7.41 5.27 -0.92
N ALA A 247 -6.67 5.34 -2.04
CA ALA A 247 -5.29 4.93 -2.08
C ALA A 247 -4.36 5.84 -1.25
N GLY A 248 -4.60 7.15 -1.23
CA GLY A 248 -3.73 8.12 -0.55
C GLY A 248 -3.93 8.20 0.96
N HIS A 249 -5.13 7.89 1.44
CA HIS A 249 -5.48 8.03 2.85
C HIS A 249 -4.97 6.84 3.70
N GLU A 250 -5.50 5.64 3.49
CA GLU A 250 -5.31 4.53 4.41
C GLU A 250 -3.89 3.93 4.36
N THR A 251 -3.27 3.90 3.19
CA THR A 251 -1.93 3.33 3.04
C THR A 251 -0.89 4.15 3.81
N THR A 252 -0.91 5.47 3.67
CA THR A 252 0.02 6.36 4.39
C THR A 252 -0.26 6.34 5.89
N ALA A 253 -1.53 6.33 6.32
CA ALA A 253 -1.90 6.24 7.72
C ALA A 253 -1.38 4.95 8.37
N ASN A 254 -1.55 3.80 7.71
CA ASN A 254 -1.02 2.53 8.22
C ASN A 254 0.51 2.54 8.28
N MET A 255 1.18 3.11 7.26
CA MET A 255 2.63 3.21 7.27
C MET A 255 3.15 4.11 8.40
N ILE A 256 2.48 5.22 8.69
CA ILE A 256 2.81 6.09 9.83
C ILE A 256 2.63 5.32 11.15
N GLY A 257 1.47 4.70 11.37
CA GLY A 257 1.19 4.01 12.63
C GLY A 257 2.17 2.88 12.92
N ILE A 258 2.37 1.97 11.96
CA ILE A 258 3.30 0.84 12.16
C ILE A 258 4.77 1.29 12.12
N GLY A 259 5.10 2.35 11.38
CA GLY A 259 6.44 2.93 11.34
C GLY A 259 6.84 3.56 12.68
N VAL A 260 5.92 4.27 13.32
CA VAL A 260 6.14 4.79 14.68
C VAL A 260 6.34 3.63 15.66
N LEU A 261 5.52 2.59 15.61
CA LEU A 261 5.70 1.40 16.45
C LEU A 261 7.07 0.76 16.22
N ALA A 262 7.49 0.56 14.97
CA ALA A 262 8.80 0.00 14.65
C ALA A 262 9.95 0.86 15.19
N LEU A 263 9.83 2.18 15.15
CA LEU A 263 10.82 3.09 15.72
C LEU A 263 10.84 3.05 17.27
N LEU A 264 9.69 2.89 17.91
CA LEU A 264 9.63 2.72 19.38
C LEU A 264 10.28 1.40 19.84
N GLU A 265 10.14 0.32 19.05
CA GLU A 265 10.78 -0.96 19.31
C GLU A 265 12.29 -0.98 18.93
N ASN A 266 12.77 0.04 18.21
CA ASN A 266 14.17 0.19 17.81
C ASN A 266 14.70 1.57 18.24
N PRO A 267 14.89 1.82 19.56
CA PRO A 267 15.19 3.15 20.10
C PRO A 267 16.51 3.74 19.61
N GLU A 268 17.49 2.90 19.25
CA GLU A 268 18.75 3.37 18.67
C GLU A 268 18.53 3.94 17.27
N GLN A 269 17.70 3.30 16.45
CA GLN A 269 17.33 3.77 15.13
C GLN A 269 16.47 5.04 15.22
N ALA A 270 15.53 5.07 16.16
CA ALA A 270 14.73 6.27 16.43
C ALA A 270 15.60 7.48 16.83
N ALA A 271 16.63 7.26 17.67
CA ALA A 271 17.57 8.30 18.06
C ALA A 271 18.38 8.84 16.85
N LEU A 272 18.85 7.97 15.96
CA LEU A 272 19.53 8.39 14.73
C LEU A 272 18.65 9.29 13.86
N LEU A 273 17.38 8.93 13.69
CA LEU A 273 16.43 9.74 12.90
C LEU A 273 16.09 11.05 13.60
N ARG A 274 15.84 11.03 14.90
CA ARG A 274 15.54 12.21 15.72
C ARG A 274 16.64 13.26 15.66
N ASP A 275 17.88 12.82 15.79
CA ASP A 275 19.04 13.70 15.99
C ASP A 275 19.70 14.14 14.66
N SER A 276 19.22 13.61 13.52
CA SER A 276 19.73 13.96 12.19
C SER A 276 19.09 15.22 11.63
N ASP A 277 19.90 16.13 11.10
CA ASP A 277 19.46 17.25 10.26
C ASP A 277 19.80 17.03 8.77
N ASP A 278 20.32 15.84 8.39
CA ASP A 278 20.61 15.51 6.99
C ASP A 278 19.35 15.08 6.24
N PRO A 279 18.89 15.88 5.26
CA PRO A 279 17.69 15.54 4.49
C PRO A 279 17.81 14.22 3.72
N LYS A 280 19.03 13.81 3.34
CA LYS A 280 19.25 12.56 2.62
C LYS A 280 19.08 11.36 3.55
N PHE A 281 19.59 11.46 4.77
CA PHE A 281 19.40 10.45 5.78
C PHE A 281 17.92 10.30 6.16
N ILE A 282 17.21 11.43 6.39
CA ILE A 282 15.78 11.42 6.69
C ILE A 282 14.97 10.79 5.54
N ALA A 283 15.34 11.11 4.30
CA ALA A 283 14.69 10.50 3.13
C ALA A 283 14.95 8.99 3.05
N ASN A 284 16.19 8.55 3.27
CA ASN A 284 16.57 7.14 3.27
C ASN A 284 15.91 6.36 4.41
N ALA A 285 15.76 6.96 5.59
CA ALA A 285 15.06 6.35 6.72
C ALA A 285 13.61 5.99 6.38
N ALA A 286 12.91 6.84 5.64
CA ALA A 286 11.57 6.53 5.14
C ALA A 286 11.57 5.36 4.14
N GLU A 287 12.55 5.26 3.25
CA GLU A 287 12.70 4.11 2.33
C GLU A 287 12.97 2.81 3.10
N GLU A 288 13.84 2.83 4.12
CA GLU A 288 14.13 1.64 4.92
C GLU A 288 12.91 1.19 5.73
N LEU A 289 12.16 2.11 6.33
CA LEU A 289 10.90 1.77 6.98
C LEU A 289 9.89 1.16 6.00
N MET A 290 9.80 1.68 4.77
CA MET A 290 8.97 1.11 3.70
C MET A 290 9.43 -0.29 3.29
N ARG A 291 10.75 -0.53 3.21
CA ARG A 291 11.31 -1.85 2.93
C ARG A 291 10.96 -2.83 4.04
N TYR A 292 11.27 -2.45 5.27
CA TYR A 292 11.17 -3.32 6.44
C TYR A 292 9.74 -3.75 6.73
N LEU A 293 8.79 -2.82 6.62
CA LEU A 293 7.39 -3.04 7.02
C LEU A 293 6.51 -3.58 5.90
N SER A 294 6.71 -3.14 4.66
CA SER A 294 5.94 -3.59 3.47
C SER A 294 4.45 -3.83 3.75
N ILE A 295 3.71 -2.72 3.88
CA ILE A 295 2.33 -2.75 4.40
C ILE A 295 1.28 -3.41 3.48
N ILE A 296 1.54 -3.53 2.17
CA ILE A 296 0.58 -4.17 1.26
C ILE A 296 0.62 -5.68 1.44
N GLN A 297 -0.46 -6.23 1.99
CA GLN A 297 -0.63 -7.66 2.20
C GLN A 297 -1.23 -8.35 0.98
N ASN A 298 -1.02 -9.66 0.88
CA ASN A 298 -1.63 -10.55 -0.11
C ASN A 298 -1.19 -10.30 -1.57
N GLY A 299 -0.04 -9.66 -1.77
CA GLY A 299 0.66 -9.54 -3.05
C GLY A 299 -0.06 -8.72 -4.13
N GLN A 300 0.67 -8.39 -5.16
CA GLN A 300 0.19 -7.71 -6.36
C GLN A 300 -0.24 -8.76 -7.40
N ARG A 301 -1.51 -8.75 -7.81
CA ARG A 301 -2.10 -9.76 -8.70
C ARG A 301 -1.86 -9.45 -10.17
N ARG A 302 -1.47 -10.46 -10.94
CA ARG A 302 -1.13 -10.38 -12.37
C ARG A 302 -1.51 -11.68 -13.09
N VAL A 303 -1.44 -11.66 -14.41
CA VAL A 303 -1.56 -12.85 -15.25
C VAL A 303 -0.57 -12.76 -16.41
N ALA A 304 0.10 -13.85 -16.76
CA ALA A 304 0.95 -13.94 -17.93
C ALA A 304 0.10 -13.99 -19.20
N ILE A 305 0.42 -13.19 -20.21
CA ILE A 305 -0.26 -13.20 -21.52
C ILE A 305 0.52 -13.96 -22.60
N GLU A 306 1.77 -14.27 -22.32
CA GLU A 306 2.67 -15.10 -23.12
C GLU A 306 3.54 -15.93 -22.16
N ASP A 307 4.22 -16.95 -22.66
CA ASP A 307 5.18 -17.74 -21.87
C ASP A 307 6.37 -16.87 -21.42
N ILE A 308 6.77 -16.99 -20.17
CA ILE A 308 7.84 -16.21 -19.54
C ILE A 308 8.84 -17.16 -18.88
N GLU A 309 10.07 -17.19 -19.39
CA GLU A 309 11.19 -17.90 -18.75
C GLU A 309 11.80 -16.99 -17.69
N ILE A 310 11.76 -17.38 -16.42
CA ILE A 310 12.27 -16.58 -15.30
C ILE A 310 12.60 -17.43 -14.07
N GLY A 311 13.70 -17.15 -13.40
CA GLY A 311 14.08 -17.85 -12.16
C GLY A 311 14.29 -19.36 -12.32
N GLY A 312 14.57 -19.84 -13.53
CA GLY A 312 14.72 -21.26 -13.85
C GLY A 312 13.40 -22.00 -14.15
N GLU A 313 12.28 -21.28 -14.13
CA GLU A 313 10.93 -21.82 -14.36
C GLU A 313 10.28 -21.17 -15.59
N THR A 314 9.22 -21.80 -16.08
CA THR A 314 8.40 -21.24 -17.16
C THR A 314 7.01 -20.91 -16.63
N ILE A 315 6.66 -19.64 -16.57
CA ILE A 315 5.30 -19.18 -16.35
C ILE A 315 4.57 -19.21 -17.68
N ARG A 316 3.55 -20.07 -17.83
CA ARG A 316 2.81 -20.24 -19.09
C ARG A 316 1.79 -19.12 -19.29
N ALA A 317 1.49 -18.81 -20.54
CA ALA A 317 0.38 -17.92 -20.90
C ALA A 317 -0.93 -18.37 -20.23
N GLY A 318 -1.65 -17.43 -19.61
CA GLY A 318 -2.86 -17.69 -18.83
C GLY A 318 -2.63 -18.11 -17.37
N GLU A 319 -1.40 -18.24 -16.91
CA GLU A 319 -1.12 -18.53 -15.50
C GLU A 319 -1.13 -17.25 -14.66
N GLY A 320 -1.77 -17.35 -13.47
CA GLY A 320 -1.80 -16.28 -12.47
C GLY A 320 -0.45 -16.08 -11.80
N ILE A 321 -0.16 -14.83 -11.48
CA ILE A 321 1.06 -14.40 -10.79
C ILE A 321 0.66 -13.53 -9.59
N ILE A 322 1.24 -13.81 -8.44
CA ILE A 322 1.12 -13.01 -7.22
C ILE A 322 2.52 -12.53 -6.85
N ILE A 323 2.79 -11.24 -6.95
CA ILE A 323 4.07 -10.65 -6.54
C ILE A 323 3.91 -10.12 -5.13
N ASP A 324 4.49 -10.78 -4.14
CA ASP A 324 4.39 -10.36 -2.74
C ASP A 324 5.59 -9.47 -2.37
N LEU A 325 5.26 -8.24 -1.96
CA LEU A 325 6.26 -7.19 -1.73
C LEU A 325 7.04 -7.40 -0.44
N ALA A 326 6.38 -7.99 0.58
CA ALA A 326 6.99 -8.15 1.88
C ALA A 326 8.17 -9.13 1.85
N PRO A 327 8.04 -10.39 1.38
CA PRO A 327 9.19 -11.27 1.26
C PRO A 327 10.22 -10.77 0.23
N ALA A 328 9.79 -10.11 -0.87
CA ALA A 328 10.72 -9.55 -1.85
C ALA A 328 11.59 -8.43 -1.26
N ASN A 329 11.06 -7.61 -0.36
CA ASN A 329 11.83 -6.60 0.38
C ASN A 329 12.68 -7.19 1.51
N TRP A 330 12.44 -8.44 1.89
CA TRP A 330 13.23 -9.20 2.86
C TRP A 330 14.16 -10.24 2.18
N ASP A 331 14.33 -10.16 0.88
CA ASP A 331 15.25 -11.02 0.12
C ASP A 331 16.70 -10.70 0.51
N ALA A 332 17.39 -11.69 1.10
CA ALA A 332 18.79 -11.57 1.52
C ALA A 332 19.77 -11.36 0.36
N ALA A 333 19.37 -11.73 -0.87
CA ALA A 333 20.16 -11.46 -2.06
C ALA A 333 20.16 -9.97 -2.45
N ALA A 334 19.08 -9.25 -2.11
CA ALA A 334 18.96 -7.82 -2.35
C ALA A 334 19.44 -6.98 -1.15
N TYR A 335 19.13 -7.44 0.07
CA TYR A 335 19.39 -6.70 1.31
C TYR A 335 20.09 -7.61 2.34
N PRO A 336 21.38 -7.41 2.64
CA PRO A 336 22.06 -8.15 3.71
C PRO A 336 21.37 -7.94 5.07
N ARG A 337 21.13 -9.00 5.84
CA ARG A 337 20.38 -8.95 7.12
C ARG A 337 19.03 -8.24 6.97
N PRO A 338 18.12 -8.75 6.12
CA PRO A 338 16.89 -8.05 5.75
C PRO A 338 15.90 -7.94 6.91
N ASP A 339 16.04 -8.76 7.92
CA ASP A 339 15.28 -8.85 9.16
C ASP A 339 15.65 -7.78 10.21
N GLU A 340 16.71 -7.00 9.96
CA GLU A 340 17.11 -5.88 10.81
C GLU A 340 16.60 -4.55 10.21
N LEU A 341 16.01 -3.70 11.05
CA LEU A 341 15.74 -2.30 10.72
C LEU A 341 17.05 -1.52 10.85
N ASP A 342 17.58 -1.03 9.76
CA ASP A 342 18.82 -0.25 9.70
C ASP A 342 18.62 1.00 8.83
N LEU A 343 18.36 2.14 9.47
CA LEU A 343 18.10 3.41 8.77
C LEU A 343 19.30 3.94 7.97
N THR A 344 20.49 3.34 8.16
CA THR A 344 21.70 3.66 7.38
C THR A 344 21.81 2.81 6.10
N ARG A 345 20.99 1.75 5.98
CA ARG A 345 20.93 0.88 4.80
C ARG A 345 20.54 1.68 3.56
N ASP A 346 21.18 1.46 2.42
CA ASP A 346 20.68 1.95 1.12
C ASP A 346 19.41 1.15 0.73
N ALA A 347 18.26 1.72 1.02
CA ALA A 347 16.95 1.13 0.74
C ALA A 347 16.29 1.67 -0.53
N GLY A 348 16.97 2.44 -1.35
CA GLY A 348 16.41 3.14 -2.52
C GLY A 348 15.79 2.23 -3.59
N GLN A 349 16.05 0.92 -3.55
CA GLN A 349 15.48 -0.06 -4.47
C GLN A 349 14.30 -0.88 -3.89
N GLN A 350 13.78 -0.50 -2.72
CA GLN A 350 12.65 -1.18 -2.09
C GLN A 350 11.40 -1.16 -3.00
N LEU A 351 10.56 -2.18 -2.85
CA LEU A 351 9.39 -2.43 -3.70
C LEU A 351 8.06 -2.02 -3.06
N GLY A 352 8.02 -1.38 -1.90
CA GLY A 352 6.79 -1.01 -1.19
C GLY A 352 5.85 -0.11 -2.01
N PHE A 353 6.38 0.62 -2.98
CA PHE A 353 5.60 1.36 -3.98
C PHE A 353 5.34 0.59 -5.29
N GLY A 354 5.66 -0.70 -5.35
CA GLY A 354 5.72 -1.44 -6.60
C GLY A 354 6.86 -0.97 -7.51
N TYR A 355 6.84 -1.44 -8.76
CA TYR A 355 7.86 -1.09 -9.75
C TYR A 355 7.27 -1.02 -11.16
N GLY A 356 7.98 -0.39 -12.12
CA GLY A 356 7.57 -0.32 -13.51
C GLY A 356 6.40 0.64 -13.75
N ARG A 357 5.60 0.35 -14.81
CA ARG A 357 4.54 1.26 -15.26
C ARG A 357 3.42 1.48 -14.24
N HIS A 358 3.17 0.49 -13.37
CA HIS A 358 2.15 0.54 -12.30
C HIS A 358 2.72 0.97 -10.94
N GLN A 359 3.96 1.48 -10.90
CA GLN A 359 4.52 2.04 -9.67
C GLN A 359 3.60 3.13 -9.10
N CYS A 360 3.48 3.20 -7.78
CA CYS A 360 2.57 4.11 -7.07
C CYS A 360 2.65 5.54 -7.61
N VAL A 361 1.50 6.12 -8.00
CA VAL A 361 1.44 7.49 -8.49
C VAL A 361 1.71 8.50 -7.39
N GLY A 362 1.25 8.21 -6.16
CA GLY A 362 1.39 9.05 -4.97
C GLY A 362 2.71 8.89 -4.23
N GLN A 363 3.67 8.12 -4.75
CA GLN A 363 4.91 7.80 -4.03
C GLN A 363 5.69 9.02 -3.55
N GLN A 364 5.69 10.13 -4.29
CA GLN A 364 6.40 11.33 -3.88
C GLN A 364 5.71 12.01 -2.69
N LEU A 365 4.37 12.04 -2.70
CA LEU A 365 3.58 12.59 -1.61
C LEU A 365 3.75 11.75 -0.35
N ALA A 366 3.58 10.44 -0.45
CA ALA A 366 3.78 9.53 0.69
C ALA A 366 5.19 9.67 1.31
N ARG A 367 6.25 9.77 0.48
CA ARG A 367 7.62 10.02 0.95
C ARG A 367 7.72 11.33 1.73
N ALA A 368 7.12 12.41 1.22
CA ALA A 368 7.15 13.70 1.91
C ALA A 368 6.43 13.62 3.27
N GLU A 369 5.27 12.98 3.33
CA GLU A 369 4.52 12.78 4.57
C GLU A 369 5.31 11.95 5.57
N LEU A 370 5.83 10.78 5.18
CA LEU A 370 6.59 9.88 6.06
C LEU A 370 7.85 10.57 6.62
N GLN A 371 8.62 11.26 5.78
CA GLN A 371 9.81 12.01 6.19
C GLN A 371 9.47 13.06 7.25
N ILE A 372 8.43 13.85 7.00
CA ILE A 372 8.02 14.94 7.89
C ILE A 372 7.46 14.37 9.20
N VAL A 373 6.53 13.44 9.12
CA VAL A 373 5.85 12.91 10.30
C VAL A 373 6.81 12.21 11.25
N PHE A 374 7.61 11.24 10.75
CA PHE A 374 8.52 10.49 11.61
C PHE A 374 9.55 11.39 12.29
N HIS A 375 10.19 12.26 11.51
CA HIS A 375 11.22 13.13 12.04
C HIS A 375 10.64 14.15 13.03
N THR A 376 9.51 14.79 12.71
CA THR A 376 8.90 15.80 13.58
C THR A 376 8.38 15.19 14.87
N LEU A 377 7.70 14.02 14.78
CA LEU A 377 7.13 13.35 15.94
C LEU A 377 8.21 12.95 16.95
N LEU A 378 9.31 12.33 16.47
CA LEU A 378 10.42 11.93 17.34
C LEU A 378 11.14 13.13 17.96
N ARG A 379 11.30 14.24 17.26
CA ARG A 379 11.92 15.46 17.78
C ARG A 379 11.06 16.15 18.83
N ARG A 380 9.75 16.20 18.62
CA ARG A 380 8.82 16.89 19.50
C ARG A 380 8.44 16.08 20.73
N ILE A 381 8.48 14.74 20.61
CA ILE A 381 8.17 13.83 21.73
C ILE A 381 9.33 12.81 21.90
N PRO A 382 10.52 13.26 22.30
CA PRO A 382 11.73 12.40 22.34
C PRO A 382 11.66 11.30 23.41
N THR A 383 10.75 11.40 24.37
CA THR A 383 10.51 10.42 25.44
C THR A 383 9.31 9.51 25.17
N MET A 384 8.75 9.57 23.96
CA MET A 384 7.60 8.77 23.57
C MET A 384 7.90 7.26 23.71
N ARG A 385 6.96 6.53 24.31
CA ARG A 385 7.02 5.08 24.48
C ARG A 385 5.63 4.48 24.43
N LEU A 386 5.52 3.19 24.14
CA LEU A 386 4.24 2.49 24.25
C LEU A 386 3.66 2.61 25.64
N ALA A 387 2.33 2.80 25.73
CA ALA A 387 1.56 2.82 26.98
C ALA A 387 0.99 1.44 27.34
N ILE A 388 1.09 0.47 26.45
CA ILE A 388 0.66 -0.93 26.61
C ILE A 388 1.82 -1.85 26.24
N PRO A 389 1.82 -3.12 26.69
CA PRO A 389 2.75 -4.14 26.21
C PRO A 389 2.69 -4.32 24.69
N PHE A 390 3.82 -4.62 24.06
CA PHE A 390 3.90 -4.79 22.61
C PHE A 390 2.97 -5.89 22.07
N ASP A 391 2.81 -6.98 22.80
CA ASP A 391 1.94 -8.10 22.46
C ASP A 391 0.43 -7.80 22.60
N GLU A 392 0.07 -6.68 23.20
CA GLU A 392 -1.31 -6.18 23.26
C GLU A 392 -1.64 -5.18 22.13
N VAL A 393 -0.67 -4.80 21.27
CA VAL A 393 -0.92 -3.90 20.14
C VAL A 393 -1.84 -4.57 19.12
N PRO A 394 -2.99 -3.95 18.75
CA PRO A 394 -3.95 -4.57 17.85
C PRO A 394 -3.57 -4.38 16.38
N PHE A 395 -2.95 -5.40 15.76
CA PHE A 395 -2.54 -5.38 14.37
C PHE A 395 -3.71 -5.65 13.40
N LYS A 396 -3.65 -5.04 12.22
CA LYS A 396 -4.66 -5.15 11.13
C LYS A 396 -4.42 -6.38 10.24
N HIS A 397 -4.51 -7.59 10.80
CA HIS A 397 -4.37 -8.83 10.01
C HIS A 397 -5.50 -9.02 8.99
N ASP A 398 -6.64 -8.39 9.22
CA ASP A 398 -7.87 -8.48 8.44
C ASP A 398 -7.97 -7.46 7.30
N ARG A 399 -6.95 -6.61 7.09
CA ARG A 399 -6.96 -5.52 6.10
C ARG A 399 -6.02 -5.79 4.93
N LEU A 400 -6.28 -5.13 3.81
CA LEU A 400 -5.38 -5.16 2.65
C LEU A 400 -4.08 -4.40 2.94
N ALA A 401 -4.19 -3.27 3.62
CA ALA A 401 -3.06 -2.50 4.10
C ALA A 401 -2.81 -2.83 5.59
N TYR A 402 -1.68 -3.47 5.85
CA TYR A 402 -1.25 -3.85 7.19
C TYR A 402 -0.87 -2.62 8.01
N GLY A 403 -1.12 -2.67 9.31
CA GLY A 403 -0.84 -1.59 10.24
C GLY A 403 -1.37 -1.95 11.62
N VAL A 404 -1.62 -0.93 12.44
CA VAL A 404 -2.22 -1.07 13.77
C VAL A 404 -3.53 -0.31 13.85
N TYR A 405 -4.50 -0.84 14.59
CA TYR A 405 -5.80 -0.19 14.79
C TYR A 405 -5.69 1.02 15.70
N GLU A 406 -4.87 0.93 16.73
CA GLU A 406 -4.55 1.98 17.67
C GLU A 406 -3.10 1.85 18.15
N LEU A 407 -2.49 2.94 18.55
CA LEU A 407 -1.14 2.99 19.09
C LEU A 407 -1.09 3.93 20.29
N PRO A 408 -1.49 3.46 21.48
CA PRO A 408 -1.46 4.26 22.69
C PRO A 408 -0.03 4.48 23.15
N VAL A 409 0.35 5.75 23.32
CA VAL A 409 1.68 6.18 23.75
C VAL A 409 1.62 7.09 24.97
N THR A 410 2.74 7.18 25.66
CA THR A 410 2.98 8.12 26.75
C THR A 410 4.39 8.71 26.62
N TRP A 411 4.68 9.83 27.29
CA TRP A 411 5.97 10.53 27.21
C TRP A 411 6.36 11.19 28.53
#